data_f2f15026adcc924afd8d5f938cb83174
#
_entry.id   f2f15026adcc924afd8d5f938cb83174
#
_cell.length_a   1.000
_cell.length_b   1.000
_cell.length_c   1.000
_cell.angle_alpha   90.00
_cell.angle_beta   90.00
_cell.angle_gamma   90.00
#
_symmetry.space_group_name_H-M   'P 1'
#
loop_
_entity.id
_entity.type
_entity.pdbx_description
1 polymer ?
#
loop_
_entity_poly.entity_id
_entity_poly.type
_entity_poly.pdbx_seq_one_letter_code
_entity_poly.pdbx_strand_id
1 'polypeptide(L)'
;MKKQDIEKYKNALLVLQARLRGDVHLLTTKALATADGGSAGSPSHLADVGTDSWERDASLQFAQNDQEILAEITEALGRVADGSFGQCQDCVEAGKAPSKCGIAKTRLNAIPYARNCIDCKRRREEMS
;
A
#
# COMPACT_ATOMS: atom_id res chain seq x y z
N MET A 1 -18.44 -1.71 14.29
CA MET A 1 -18.23 -2.79 13.29
C MET A 1 -18.26 -4.14 14.02
N LYS A 2 -18.89 -5.13 13.43
CA LYS A 2 -19.00 -6.46 14.04
C LYS A 2 -17.64 -7.16 14.05
N LYS A 3 -17.41 -7.99 15.07
CA LYS A 3 -16.18 -8.75 15.23
C LYS A 3 -15.85 -9.60 14.00
N GLN A 4 -16.88 -10.20 13.38
CA GLN A 4 -16.71 -11.01 12.18
C GLN A 4 -16.21 -10.17 10.99
N ASP A 5 -16.69 -8.93 10.85
CA ASP A 5 -16.26 -8.03 9.79
C ASP A 5 -14.80 -7.61 10.00
N ILE A 6 -14.43 -7.32 11.24
CA ILE A 6 -13.04 -6.97 11.58
C ILE A 6 -12.10 -8.12 11.26
N GLU A 7 -12.50 -9.35 11.60
CA GLU A 7 -11.71 -10.55 11.29
C GLU A 7 -11.53 -10.74 9.78
N LYS A 8 -12.59 -10.50 9.02
CA LYS A 8 -12.55 -10.55 7.55
C LYS A 8 -11.54 -9.56 6.99
N TYR A 9 -11.58 -8.31 7.46
CA TYR A 9 -10.67 -7.28 6.99
C TYR A 9 -9.23 -7.53 7.46
N LYS A 10 -9.06 -8.04 8.67
CA LYS A 10 -7.74 -8.45 9.18
C LYS A 10 -7.10 -9.49 8.27
N ASN A 11 -7.86 -10.52 7.90
CA ASN A 11 -7.38 -11.57 7.02
C ASN A 11 -7.03 -11.01 5.64
N ALA A 12 -7.86 -10.12 5.09
CA ALA A 12 -7.59 -9.46 3.82
C ALA A 12 -6.28 -8.64 3.87
N LEU A 13 -6.06 -7.92 4.97
CA LEU A 13 -4.84 -7.16 5.18
C LEU A 13 -3.60 -8.05 5.26
N LEU A 14 -3.68 -9.18 5.95
CA LEU A 14 -2.57 -10.12 6.07
C LEU A 14 -2.21 -10.74 4.72
N VAL A 15 -3.22 -11.13 3.93
CA VAL A 15 -3.00 -11.68 2.59
C VAL A 15 -2.35 -10.63 1.68
N LEU A 16 -2.87 -9.41 1.69
CA LEU A 16 -2.34 -8.31 0.88
C LEU A 16 -0.91 -7.96 1.31
N GLN A 17 -0.63 -7.94 2.61
CA GLN A 17 0.69 -7.70 3.15
C GLN A 17 1.71 -8.73 2.63
N ALA A 18 1.35 -10.01 2.68
CA ALA A 18 2.23 -11.08 2.20
C ALA A 18 2.51 -10.94 0.70
N ARG A 19 1.47 -10.64 -0.08
CA ARG A 19 1.61 -10.45 -1.52
C ARG A 19 2.52 -9.28 -1.86
N LEU A 20 2.30 -8.14 -1.23
CA LEU A 20 3.09 -6.93 -1.50
C LEU A 20 4.54 -7.06 -1.04
N ARG A 21 4.80 -7.78 0.05
CA ARG A 21 6.16 -8.07 0.49
C ARG A 21 6.90 -8.92 -0.54
N GLY A 22 6.23 -9.90 -1.11
CA GLY A 22 6.78 -10.72 -2.18
C GLY A 22 7.09 -9.88 -3.41
N ASP A 23 6.17 -9.02 -3.82
CA ASP A 23 6.35 -8.13 -4.98
C ASP A 23 7.52 -7.17 -4.77
N VAL A 24 7.64 -6.55 -3.60
CA VAL A 24 8.75 -5.64 -3.28
C VAL A 24 10.07 -6.38 -3.37
N HIS A 25 10.17 -7.56 -2.79
CA HIS A 25 11.39 -8.37 -2.83
C HIS A 25 11.76 -8.73 -4.28
N LEU A 26 10.79 -9.18 -5.06
CA LEU A 26 11.01 -9.58 -6.45
C LEU A 26 11.44 -8.40 -7.32
N LEU A 27 10.74 -7.27 -7.22
CA LEU A 27 11.04 -6.07 -8.00
C LEU A 27 12.42 -5.50 -7.64
N THR A 28 12.75 -5.48 -6.37
CA THR A 28 14.06 -4.98 -5.90
C THR A 28 15.18 -5.90 -6.36
N THR A 29 15.00 -7.21 -6.25
CA THR A 29 15.98 -8.19 -6.71
C THR A 29 16.22 -8.08 -8.22
N LYS A 30 15.15 -7.93 -8.99
CA LYS A 30 15.23 -7.74 -10.44
C LYS A 30 16.00 -6.47 -10.80
N ALA A 31 15.72 -5.37 -10.12
CA ALA A 31 16.41 -4.11 -10.37
C ALA A 31 17.90 -4.19 -10.04
N LEU A 32 18.26 -4.83 -8.91
CA LEU A 32 19.65 -5.00 -8.52
C LEU A 32 20.40 -5.94 -9.47
N ALA A 33 19.77 -7.00 -9.92
CA ALA A 33 20.37 -7.93 -10.89
C ALA A 33 20.68 -7.21 -12.21
N THR A 34 19.79 -6.35 -12.67
CA THR A 34 20.00 -5.54 -13.85
C THR A 34 21.17 -4.57 -13.67
N ALA A 35 21.27 -3.96 -12.48
CA ALA A 35 22.33 -3.00 -12.15
C ALA A 35 23.71 -3.67 -12.02
N ASP A 36 23.76 -4.90 -11.47
CA ASP A 36 25.00 -5.60 -11.16
C ASP A 36 25.60 -6.35 -12.35
N GLY A 37 25.09 -6.13 -13.54
CA GLY A 37 25.73 -6.70 -14.71
C GLY A 37 25.05 -7.91 -15.28
N GLY A 38 23.77 -7.97 -15.19
CA GLY A 38 23.02 -8.85 -16.06
C GLY A 38 23.41 -8.63 -17.50
N SER A 39 23.98 -7.49 -17.80
CA SER A 39 24.53 -7.14 -19.11
C SER A 39 26.01 -7.46 -19.26
N ALA A 40 26.71 -7.85 -18.19
CA ALA A 40 28.16 -7.97 -18.21
C ALA A 40 28.71 -9.05 -19.13
N GLY A 41 27.95 -10.05 -19.43
CA GLY A 41 28.38 -11.14 -20.32
C GLY A 41 27.94 -10.96 -21.76
N SER A 42 27.20 -9.92 -22.06
CA SER A 42 26.64 -9.69 -23.39
C SER A 42 27.06 -8.33 -23.89
N PRO A 43 27.63 -8.23 -25.08
CA PRO A 43 27.88 -6.93 -25.69
C PRO A 43 26.51 -6.32 -25.99
N SER A 44 25.89 -5.78 -24.97
CA SER A 44 24.58 -5.17 -25.11
C SER A 44 24.69 -3.96 -26.00
N HIS A 45 23.80 -3.88 -26.95
CA HIS A 45 23.65 -2.69 -27.76
C HIS A 45 23.25 -1.52 -26.87
N LEU A 46 23.63 -0.31 -27.24
CA LEU A 46 23.28 0.89 -26.49
C LEU A 46 21.78 1.00 -26.22
N ALA A 47 20.95 0.53 -27.16
CA ALA A 47 19.51 0.50 -27.01
C ALA A 47 19.08 -0.45 -25.87
N ASP A 48 19.76 -1.60 -25.74
CA ASP A 48 19.46 -2.56 -24.67
C ASP A 48 19.85 -2.02 -23.30
N VAL A 49 20.97 -1.31 -23.21
CA VAL A 49 21.41 -0.66 -21.97
C VAL A 49 20.40 0.37 -21.51
N GLY A 50 19.87 1.18 -22.44
CA GLY A 50 18.83 2.16 -22.12
C GLY A 50 17.53 1.52 -21.66
N THR A 51 17.13 0.42 -22.31
CA THR A 51 15.92 -0.33 -21.95
C THR A 51 16.06 -0.94 -20.55
N ASP A 52 17.21 -1.57 -20.26
CA ASP A 52 17.47 -2.17 -18.94
C ASP A 52 17.43 -1.11 -17.82
N SER A 53 17.98 0.08 -18.08
CA SER A 53 17.96 1.17 -17.12
C SER A 53 16.54 1.63 -16.84
N TRP A 54 15.70 1.76 -17.87
CA TRP A 54 14.31 2.14 -17.72
C TRP A 54 13.53 1.09 -16.94
N GLU A 55 13.71 -0.19 -17.24
CA GLU A 55 13.05 -1.29 -16.52
C GLU A 55 13.45 -1.31 -15.05
N ARG A 56 14.73 -1.09 -14.75
CA ARG A 56 15.22 -1.03 -13.39
C ARG A 56 14.56 0.13 -12.63
N ASP A 57 14.53 1.31 -13.23
CA ASP A 57 13.94 2.50 -12.61
C ASP A 57 12.44 2.30 -12.37
N ALA A 58 11.72 1.71 -13.33
CA ALA A 58 10.32 1.39 -13.20
C ALA A 58 10.08 0.37 -12.08
N SER A 59 10.92 -0.68 -11.99
CA SER A 59 10.80 -1.69 -10.94
C SER A 59 11.01 -1.10 -9.56
N LEU A 60 11.98 -0.20 -9.40
CA LEU A 60 12.23 0.49 -8.13
C LEU A 60 11.07 1.40 -7.75
N GLN A 61 10.45 2.07 -8.72
CA GLN A 61 9.30 2.94 -8.49
C GLN A 61 8.09 2.12 -8.00
N PHE A 62 7.82 0.97 -8.62
CA PHE A 62 6.74 0.09 -8.18
C PHE A 62 7.02 -0.47 -6.78
N ALA A 63 8.26 -0.86 -6.49
CA ALA A 63 8.64 -1.33 -5.17
C ALA A 63 8.42 -0.24 -4.11
N GLN A 64 8.74 1.01 -4.41
CA GLN A 64 8.54 2.14 -3.51
C GLN A 64 7.05 2.36 -3.24
N ASN A 65 6.20 2.32 -4.27
CA ASN A 65 4.76 2.45 -4.13
C ASN A 65 4.19 1.34 -3.25
N ASP A 66 4.63 0.10 -3.45
CA ASP A 66 4.19 -1.04 -2.64
C ASP A 66 4.64 -0.90 -1.18
N GLN A 67 5.83 -0.35 -0.93
CA GLN A 67 6.31 -0.08 0.43
C GLN A 67 5.45 0.96 1.15
N GLU A 68 4.97 1.97 0.44
CA GLU A 68 4.05 2.96 1.00
C GLU A 68 2.73 2.30 1.42
N ILE A 69 2.20 1.43 0.57
CA ILE A 69 0.98 0.68 0.87
C ILE A 69 1.22 -0.29 2.04
N LEU A 70 2.37 -0.95 2.09
CA LEU A 70 2.74 -1.83 3.20
C LEU A 70 2.75 -1.08 4.54
N ALA A 71 3.24 0.15 4.56
CA ALA A 71 3.21 0.99 5.75
C ALA A 71 1.77 1.27 6.20
N GLU A 72 0.88 1.58 5.26
CA GLU A 72 -0.54 1.80 5.54
C GLU A 72 -1.22 0.52 6.06
N ILE A 73 -0.86 -0.64 5.51
CA ILE A 73 -1.38 -1.94 5.98
C ILE A 73 -0.93 -2.20 7.42
N THR A 74 0.33 -1.93 7.74
CA THR A 74 0.86 -2.08 9.10
C THR A 74 0.09 -1.20 10.09
N GLU A 75 -0.17 0.05 9.71
CA GLU A 75 -0.98 0.95 10.53
C GLU A 75 -2.42 0.42 10.71
N ALA A 76 -3.01 -0.11 9.63
CA ALA A 76 -4.36 -0.67 9.69
C ALA A 76 -4.43 -1.88 10.62
N LEU A 77 -3.42 -2.75 10.59
CA LEU A 77 -3.34 -3.90 11.49
C LEU A 77 -3.19 -3.44 12.95
N GLY A 78 -2.47 -2.33 13.18
CA GLY A 78 -2.39 -1.72 14.49
C GLY A 78 -3.75 -1.25 14.99
N ARG A 79 -4.56 -0.67 14.11
CA ARG A 79 -5.93 -0.24 14.46
C ARG A 79 -6.84 -1.44 14.75
N VAL A 80 -6.65 -2.56 14.07
CA VAL A 80 -7.37 -3.80 14.39
C VAL A 80 -7.03 -4.24 15.83
N ALA A 81 -5.75 -4.16 16.19
CA ALA A 81 -5.29 -4.55 17.52
C ALA A 81 -5.81 -3.63 18.63
N ASP A 82 -5.90 -2.32 18.37
CA ASP A 82 -6.32 -1.34 19.39
C ASP A 82 -7.84 -1.07 19.38
N GLY A 83 -8.58 -1.66 18.46
CA GLY A 83 -10.04 -1.53 18.40
C GLY A 83 -10.56 -0.33 17.62
N SER A 84 -9.69 0.45 16.97
CA SER A 84 -10.09 1.65 16.22
C SER A 84 -10.29 1.40 14.74
N PHE A 85 -10.15 0.17 14.28
CA PHE A 85 -10.30 -0.17 12.87
C PHE A 85 -11.70 0.19 12.34
N GLY A 86 -11.73 0.73 11.14
CA GLY A 86 -12.98 1.11 10.49
C GLY A 86 -13.44 2.53 10.77
N GLN A 87 -12.71 3.27 11.61
CA GLN A 87 -13.01 4.67 11.91
C GLN A 87 -12.11 5.61 11.12
N CYS A 88 -12.71 6.67 10.57
CA CYS A 88 -11.95 7.71 9.88
C CYS A 88 -11.11 8.49 10.88
N GLN A 89 -9.81 8.52 10.67
CA GLN A 89 -8.88 9.22 11.56
C GLN A 89 -9.16 10.72 11.65
N ASP A 90 -9.47 11.33 10.52
CA ASP A 90 -9.74 12.77 10.46
C ASP A 90 -11.06 13.13 11.15
N CYS A 91 -12.08 12.30 11.03
CA CYS A 91 -13.35 12.51 11.75
C CYS A 91 -13.16 12.40 13.25
N VAL A 92 -12.36 11.45 13.70
CA VAL A 92 -12.04 11.28 15.12
C VAL A 92 -11.28 12.51 15.65
N GLU A 93 -10.28 12.97 14.91
CA GLU A 93 -9.50 14.15 15.27
C GLU A 93 -10.36 15.42 15.30
N ALA A 94 -11.36 15.49 14.42
CA ALA A 94 -12.29 16.63 14.40
C ALA A 94 -13.30 16.60 15.54
N GLY A 95 -13.26 15.57 16.40
CA GLY A 95 -14.15 15.46 17.56
C GLY A 95 -15.56 14.98 17.21
N LYS A 96 -15.77 14.39 16.06
CA LYS A 96 -17.08 13.84 15.69
C LYS A 96 -17.39 12.61 16.53
N ALA A 97 -18.70 12.37 16.76
CA ALA A 97 -19.14 11.20 17.51
C ALA A 97 -18.66 9.92 16.81
N PRO A 98 -18.24 8.88 17.58
CA PRO A 98 -17.72 7.65 16.97
C PRO A 98 -18.68 7.01 15.96
N SER A 99 -19.99 7.14 16.17
CA SER A 99 -21.00 6.63 15.24
C SER A 99 -20.98 7.33 13.88
N LYS A 100 -20.40 8.53 13.81
CA LYS A 100 -20.29 9.31 12.57
C LYS A 100 -18.91 9.23 11.92
N CYS A 101 -17.99 8.51 12.55
CA CYS A 101 -16.61 8.37 12.06
C CYS A 101 -16.39 7.10 11.27
N GLY A 102 -17.41 6.29 11.01
CA GLY A 102 -17.27 5.03 10.31
C GLY A 102 -16.88 5.20 8.85
N ILE A 103 -15.93 4.37 8.40
CA ILE A 103 -15.60 4.25 6.98
C ILE A 103 -16.58 3.26 6.36
N ALA A 104 -17.13 3.60 5.18
CA ALA A 104 -18.09 2.73 4.51
C ALA A 104 -17.46 1.36 4.20
N LYS A 105 -18.25 0.29 4.37
CA LYS A 105 -17.79 -1.08 4.09
C LYS A 105 -17.40 -1.27 2.63
N THR A 106 -18.09 -0.61 1.70
CA THR A 106 -17.75 -0.65 0.28
C THR A 106 -16.33 -0.14 0.05
N ARG A 107 -15.94 0.93 0.76
CA ARG A 107 -14.59 1.47 0.67
C ARG A 107 -13.57 0.53 1.30
N LEU A 108 -13.87 -0.07 2.45
CA LEU A 108 -12.99 -1.03 3.11
C LEU A 108 -12.84 -2.32 2.31
N ASN A 109 -13.88 -2.73 1.57
CA ASN A 109 -13.78 -3.90 0.70
C ASN A 109 -12.80 -3.66 -0.45
N ALA A 110 -12.77 -2.44 -0.98
CA ALA A 110 -11.84 -2.07 -2.05
C ALA A 110 -10.45 -1.74 -1.50
N ILE A 111 -10.39 -1.04 -0.36
CA ILE A 111 -9.13 -0.58 0.25
C ILE A 111 -9.18 -0.92 1.75
N PRO A 112 -8.78 -2.15 2.13
CA PRO A 112 -8.87 -2.56 3.55
C PRO A 112 -8.01 -1.70 4.48
N TYR A 113 -6.98 -1.06 3.97
CA TYR A 113 -6.08 -0.19 4.73
C TYR A 113 -6.53 1.27 4.74
N ALA A 114 -7.74 1.58 4.27
CA ALA A 114 -8.25 2.96 4.27
C ALA A 114 -8.27 3.52 5.69
N ARG A 115 -7.73 4.70 5.87
CA ARG A 115 -7.65 5.39 7.16
C ARG A 115 -8.66 6.52 7.28
N ASN A 116 -9.23 6.98 6.17
CA ASN A 116 -10.15 8.10 6.10
C ASN A 116 -11.39 7.71 5.32
N CYS A 117 -12.53 8.33 5.66
CA CYS A 117 -13.73 8.23 4.84
C CYS A 117 -13.52 8.97 3.51
N ILE A 118 -14.40 8.71 2.54
CA ILE A 118 -14.25 9.29 1.20
C ILE A 118 -14.26 10.83 1.24
N ASP A 119 -15.07 11.42 2.08
CA ASP A 119 -15.18 12.90 2.19
C ASP A 119 -13.88 13.51 2.71
N CYS A 120 -13.29 12.93 3.75
CA CYS A 120 -12.02 13.40 4.30
C CYS A 120 -10.87 13.19 3.33
N LYS A 121 -10.88 12.08 2.61
CA LYS A 121 -9.88 11.80 1.58
C LYS A 121 -9.95 12.83 0.47
N ARG A 122 -11.14 13.18 0.00
CA ARG A 122 -11.34 14.22 -1.00
C ARG A 122 -10.81 15.58 -0.55
N ARG A 123 -11.09 15.96 0.69
CA ARG A 123 -10.60 17.22 1.25
C ARG A 123 -9.08 17.26 1.27
N ARG A 124 -8.42 16.18 1.64
CA ARG A 124 -6.96 16.09 1.65
C ARG A 124 -6.40 16.24 0.24
N GLU A 125 -7.02 15.62 -0.75
CA GLU A 125 -6.61 15.72 -2.14
C GLU A 125 -6.79 17.11 -2.70
N GLU A 126 -7.88 17.80 -2.34
CA GLU A 126 -8.14 19.18 -2.75
C GLU A 126 -7.15 20.17 -2.13
N MET A 127 -6.66 19.87 -0.93
CA MET A 127 -5.71 20.73 -0.21
C MET A 127 -4.26 20.51 -0.65
N SER A 128 -3.97 19.45 -1.35
CA SER A 128 -2.62 19.18 -1.88
C SER A 128 -2.51 19.57 -3.39
#